data_f12c918fbed41e09f3f0cfc8b7c0078a
#
_entry.id   f12c918fbed41e09f3f0cfc8b7c0078a
#
_cell.length_a   1.000
_cell.length_b   1.000
_cell.length_c   1.000
_cell.angle_alpha   90.00
_cell.angle_beta   90.00
_cell.angle_gamma   90.00
#
_symmetry.space_group_name_H-M   'P 1'
#
loop_
_entity.id
_entity.type
_entity.pdbx_description
1 polymer ?
#
loop_
_entity_poly.entity_id
_entity_poly.type
_entity_poly.pdbx_seq_one_letter_code
_entity_poly.pdbx_strand_id
1 'polypeptide(L)'
;TCGDGEWGAEVYGCASDRQQASIVFDVAVDMVDQCPALKKRIKPVMSVKRLVYKPTNSFYQVLSAEAYTKHGLNVHAVIFDELHAQPNRELFDVMTKGSGDARTQPLFFLITTAGTDRNSVCFEQHQKALDIIEGRKIDPTFYPVIYGASDEDDWSSEDVWYKANPSLGYTIDIEKVQNAYISAKENAAEE
;
A
#
# COMPACT_ATOMS: atom_id res chain seq x y z
N THR A 1 -5.75 14.11 3.04
CA THR A 1 -6.68 14.95 2.22
C THR A 1 -7.42 16.00 3.04
N CYS A 2 -7.97 15.64 4.19
CA CYS A 2 -8.76 16.57 5.01
C CYS A 2 -8.22 16.78 6.44
N GLY A 3 -7.15 16.12 6.82
CA GLY A 3 -6.63 16.13 8.19
C GLY A 3 -5.38 16.97 8.40
N ASP A 4 -4.58 17.15 7.37
CA ASP A 4 -3.28 17.83 7.43
C ASP A 4 -3.30 19.32 7.07
N GLY A 5 -4.44 19.82 6.58
CA GLY A 5 -4.61 21.21 6.21
C GLY A 5 -3.90 21.64 4.90
N GLU A 6 -3.27 20.71 4.19
CA GLU A 6 -2.57 21.01 2.95
C GLU A 6 -3.55 21.46 1.87
N TRP A 7 -3.27 22.62 1.26
CA TRP A 7 -4.10 23.19 0.21
C TRP A 7 -3.84 22.54 -1.13
N GLY A 8 -4.91 22.18 -1.84
CA GLY A 8 -4.81 21.53 -3.14
C GLY A 8 -4.12 20.16 -3.09
N ALA A 9 -4.23 19.42 -1.98
CA ALA A 9 -3.58 18.11 -1.82
C ALA A 9 -4.16 17.10 -2.79
N GLU A 10 -3.30 16.53 -3.63
CA GLU A 10 -3.61 15.42 -4.52
C GLU A 10 -3.14 14.11 -3.87
N VAL A 11 -4.10 13.29 -3.45
CA VAL A 11 -3.85 11.99 -2.82
C VAL A 11 -4.28 10.89 -3.78
N TYR A 12 -3.40 9.94 -4.04
CA TYR A 12 -3.64 8.87 -5.00
C TYR A 12 -3.58 7.49 -4.35
N GLY A 13 -4.57 6.64 -4.67
CA GLY A 13 -4.51 5.20 -4.42
C GLY A 13 -4.10 4.50 -5.70
N CYS A 14 -2.99 3.79 -5.67
CA CYS A 14 -2.41 3.10 -6.82
C CYS A 14 -2.40 1.60 -6.59
N ALA A 15 -2.89 0.83 -7.56
CA ALA A 15 -2.81 -0.63 -7.59
C ALA A 15 -2.46 -1.10 -9.00
N SER A 16 -2.22 -2.41 -9.15
CA SER A 16 -1.87 -3.02 -10.43
C SER A 16 -2.92 -2.80 -11.50
N ASP A 17 -4.20 -2.90 -11.10
CA ASP A 17 -5.34 -2.70 -11.98
C ASP A 17 -6.41 -1.81 -11.34
N ARG A 18 -7.34 -1.34 -12.17
CA ARG A 18 -8.40 -0.42 -11.74
C ARG A 18 -9.42 -1.06 -10.79
N GLN A 19 -9.60 -2.37 -10.85
CA GLN A 19 -10.56 -3.08 -10.01
C GLN A 19 -10.03 -3.17 -8.58
N GLN A 20 -8.78 -3.54 -8.40
CA GLN A 20 -8.09 -3.57 -7.11
C GLN A 20 -8.10 -2.18 -6.44
N ALA A 21 -7.68 -1.15 -7.19
CA ALA A 21 -7.69 0.21 -6.69
C ALA A 21 -9.10 0.71 -6.32
N SER A 22 -10.14 0.15 -6.96
CA SER A 22 -11.55 0.48 -6.68
C SER A 22 -12.01 0.00 -5.32
N ILE A 23 -11.51 -1.12 -4.83
CA ILE A 23 -11.89 -1.68 -3.52
C ILE A 23 -11.62 -0.65 -2.42
N VAL A 24 -10.43 -0.06 -2.41
CA VAL A 24 -10.07 0.98 -1.43
C VAL A 24 -10.97 2.22 -1.57
N PHE A 25 -11.29 2.60 -2.81
CA PHE A 25 -12.18 3.73 -3.07
C PHE A 25 -13.60 3.48 -2.55
N ASP A 26 -14.16 2.32 -2.82
CA ASP A 26 -15.53 1.98 -2.46
C ASP A 26 -15.67 1.93 -0.93
N VAL A 27 -14.71 1.34 -0.20
CA VAL A 27 -14.65 1.39 1.26
C VAL A 27 -14.57 2.83 1.77
N ALA A 28 -13.76 3.68 1.14
CA ALA A 28 -13.66 5.09 1.53
C ALA A 28 -14.95 5.87 1.29
N VAL A 29 -15.72 5.54 0.25
CA VAL A 29 -17.07 6.09 0.00
C VAL A 29 -18.02 5.66 1.11
N ASP A 30 -18.03 4.37 1.47
CA ASP A 30 -18.88 3.87 2.56
C ASP A 30 -18.55 4.54 3.89
N MET A 31 -17.27 4.75 4.21
CA MET A 31 -16.87 5.49 5.40
C MET A 31 -17.39 6.95 5.39
N VAL A 32 -17.36 7.60 4.24
CA VAL A 32 -17.94 8.95 4.07
C VAL A 32 -19.43 8.92 4.28
N ASP A 33 -20.14 7.95 3.71
CA ASP A 33 -21.59 7.84 3.79
C ASP A 33 -22.10 7.51 5.20
N GLN A 34 -21.36 6.71 5.96
CA GLN A 34 -21.67 6.34 7.32
C GLN A 34 -21.34 7.45 8.35
N CYS A 35 -20.51 8.44 7.98
CA CYS A 35 -20.12 9.51 8.88
C CYS A 35 -20.71 10.86 8.46
N PRO A 36 -21.75 11.39 9.16
CA PRO A 36 -22.40 12.67 8.82
C PRO A 36 -21.43 13.86 8.75
N ALA A 37 -20.37 13.85 9.55
CA ALA A 37 -19.35 14.90 9.55
C ALA A 37 -18.50 14.88 8.28
N LEU A 38 -18.17 13.70 7.77
CA LEU A 38 -17.45 13.54 6.50
C LEU A 38 -18.37 13.82 5.31
N LYS A 39 -19.60 13.33 5.34
CA LYS A 39 -20.61 13.53 4.27
C LYS A 39 -20.88 15.00 3.96
N LYS A 40 -20.81 15.85 4.98
CA LYS A 40 -20.97 17.31 4.81
C LYS A 40 -19.78 17.98 4.10
N ARG A 41 -18.61 17.38 4.13
CA ARG A 41 -17.34 17.98 3.68
C ARG A 41 -16.77 17.34 2.43
N ILE A 42 -16.99 16.04 2.25
CA ILE A 42 -16.42 15.24 1.17
C ILE A 42 -17.52 14.87 0.18
N LYS A 43 -17.24 15.10 -1.10
CA LYS A 43 -18.14 14.75 -2.20
C LYS A 43 -17.55 13.61 -3.02
N PRO A 44 -18.19 12.42 -3.02
CA PRO A 44 -17.82 11.36 -3.95
C PRO A 44 -18.18 11.72 -5.40
N VAL A 45 -17.28 11.42 -6.34
CA VAL A 45 -17.48 11.52 -7.80
C VAL A 45 -17.20 10.13 -8.38
N MET A 46 -18.24 9.32 -8.47
CA MET A 46 -18.14 7.89 -8.79
C MET A 46 -17.56 7.63 -10.20
N SER A 47 -17.89 8.47 -11.19
CA SER A 47 -17.46 8.30 -12.59
C SER A 47 -15.95 8.30 -12.79
N VAL A 48 -15.22 9.03 -11.93
CA VAL A 48 -13.75 9.14 -11.96
C VAL A 48 -13.08 8.59 -10.70
N LYS A 49 -13.86 7.92 -9.83
CA LYS A 49 -13.44 7.36 -8.55
C LYS A 49 -12.60 8.35 -7.72
N ARG A 50 -13.22 9.51 -7.44
CA ARG A 50 -12.59 10.61 -6.70
C ARG A 50 -13.44 11.04 -5.51
N LEU A 51 -12.81 11.27 -4.38
CA LEU A 51 -13.38 11.96 -3.21
C LEU A 51 -12.84 13.38 -3.16
N VAL A 52 -13.72 14.37 -3.22
CA VAL A 52 -13.35 15.80 -3.25
C VAL A 52 -13.61 16.43 -1.90
N TYR A 53 -12.58 17.04 -1.31
CA TYR A 53 -12.67 17.87 -0.11
C TYR A 53 -12.58 19.34 -0.49
N LYS A 54 -13.72 19.99 -0.57
CA LYS A 54 -13.84 21.36 -1.06
C LYS A 54 -13.13 22.43 -0.21
N PRO A 55 -13.08 22.35 1.14
CA PRO A 55 -12.50 23.42 1.95
C PRO A 55 -11.05 23.76 1.62
N THR A 56 -10.24 22.77 1.25
CA THR A 56 -8.84 22.97 0.82
C THR A 56 -8.61 22.68 -0.66
N ASN A 57 -9.67 22.47 -1.44
CA ASN A 57 -9.59 22.06 -2.85
C ASN A 57 -8.74 20.80 -3.06
N SER A 58 -8.81 19.87 -2.12
CA SER A 58 -8.04 18.63 -2.13
C SER A 58 -8.88 17.45 -2.60
N PHE A 59 -8.23 16.39 -3.08
CA PHE A 59 -8.95 15.19 -3.47
C PHE A 59 -8.14 13.92 -3.20
N TYR A 60 -8.85 12.80 -3.07
CA TYR A 60 -8.33 11.45 -3.21
C TYR A 60 -8.85 10.85 -4.51
N GLN A 61 -8.01 10.22 -5.28
CA GLN A 61 -8.37 9.57 -6.55
C GLN A 61 -7.63 8.26 -6.74
N VAL A 62 -8.35 7.30 -7.34
CA VAL A 62 -7.77 6.01 -7.73
C VAL A 62 -7.10 6.12 -9.09
N LEU A 63 -5.88 5.56 -9.19
CA LEU A 63 -5.14 5.38 -10.44
C LEU A 63 -4.73 3.92 -10.61
N SER A 64 -4.75 3.45 -11.85
CA SER A 64 -4.19 2.15 -12.22
C SER A 64 -2.97 2.33 -13.12
N ALA A 65 -2.18 1.26 -13.26
CA ALA A 65 -1.00 1.23 -14.11
C ALA A 65 -1.28 1.64 -15.57
N GLU A 66 -2.49 1.43 -16.05
CA GLU A 66 -2.92 1.83 -17.42
C GLU A 66 -3.20 3.34 -17.54
N ALA A 67 -3.44 4.04 -16.43
CA ALA A 67 -3.89 5.44 -16.43
C ALA A 67 -2.75 6.45 -16.19
N TYR A 68 -1.51 6.01 -16.05
CA TYR A 68 -0.37 6.84 -15.63
C TYR A 68 0.18 7.82 -16.68
N THR A 69 -0.30 7.80 -17.91
CA THR A 69 0.17 8.68 -19.01
C THR A 69 0.01 10.18 -18.76
N LYS A 70 -0.50 10.56 -17.58
CA LYS A 70 -0.68 11.97 -17.20
C LYS A 70 0.56 12.51 -16.48
N HIS A 71 1.44 13.13 -17.22
CA HIS A 71 2.48 13.99 -16.65
C HIS A 71 1.87 15.24 -16.01
N GLY A 72 2.50 15.75 -14.95
CA GLY A 72 2.09 17.01 -14.30
C GLY A 72 1.17 16.83 -13.10
N LEU A 73 1.22 15.66 -12.42
CA LEU A 73 0.56 15.45 -11.14
C LEU A 73 1.32 16.21 -10.03
N ASN A 74 0.57 16.87 -9.14
CA ASN A 74 1.10 17.55 -7.97
C ASN A 74 0.85 16.68 -6.72
N VAL A 75 1.56 15.57 -6.66
CA VAL A 75 1.34 14.49 -5.69
C VAL A 75 1.67 14.95 -4.28
N HIS A 76 0.67 14.88 -3.38
CA HIS A 76 0.85 15.10 -1.94
C HIS A 76 0.96 13.79 -1.17
N ALA A 77 0.19 12.79 -1.55
CA ALA A 77 0.35 11.45 -0.97
C ALA A 77 0.00 10.36 -1.98
N VAL A 78 0.65 9.24 -1.84
CA VAL A 78 0.37 8.01 -2.60
C VAL A 78 0.24 6.83 -1.65
N ILE A 79 -0.77 6.01 -1.90
CA ILE A 79 -0.92 4.70 -1.28
C ILE A 79 -0.79 3.68 -2.41
N PHE A 80 0.30 2.92 -2.40
CA PHE A 80 0.46 1.75 -3.25
C PHE A 80 0.00 0.52 -2.49
N ASP A 81 -1.05 -0.11 -3.01
CA ASP A 81 -1.54 -1.40 -2.53
C ASP A 81 -1.03 -2.50 -3.46
N GLU A 82 -0.59 -3.62 -2.87
CA GLU A 82 -0.03 -4.76 -3.59
C GLU A 82 1.11 -4.35 -4.55
N LEU A 83 2.14 -3.68 -4.02
CA LEU A 83 3.26 -3.18 -4.82
C LEU A 83 3.95 -4.28 -5.64
N HIS A 84 3.96 -5.54 -5.14
CA HIS A 84 4.52 -6.69 -5.86
C HIS A 84 3.78 -7.01 -7.16
N ALA A 85 2.50 -6.64 -7.28
CA ALA A 85 1.68 -6.90 -8.45
C ALA A 85 1.82 -5.82 -9.54
N GLN A 86 2.64 -4.78 -9.34
CA GLN A 86 2.86 -3.76 -10.35
C GLN A 86 3.56 -4.36 -11.57
N PRO A 87 3.03 -4.17 -12.79
CA PRO A 87 3.59 -4.78 -14.00
C PRO A 87 4.97 -4.24 -14.38
N ASN A 88 5.27 -3.02 -13.96
CA ASN A 88 6.56 -2.35 -14.15
C ASN A 88 6.72 -1.20 -13.16
N ARG A 89 7.87 -0.52 -13.22
CA ARG A 89 8.19 0.60 -12.31
C ARG A 89 7.59 1.96 -12.71
N GLU A 90 6.97 2.07 -13.87
CA GLU A 90 6.61 3.37 -14.45
C GLU A 90 5.65 4.17 -13.59
N LEU A 91 4.54 3.53 -13.12
CA LEU A 91 3.60 4.21 -12.22
C LEU A 91 4.27 4.63 -10.90
N PHE A 92 5.11 3.76 -10.34
CA PHE A 92 5.86 4.05 -9.12
C PHE A 92 6.78 5.26 -9.31
N ASP A 93 7.54 5.29 -10.39
CA ASP A 93 8.47 6.38 -10.71
C ASP A 93 7.73 7.71 -10.95
N VAL A 94 6.62 7.69 -11.69
CA VAL A 94 5.80 8.90 -11.92
C VAL A 94 5.25 9.43 -10.60
N MET A 95 4.73 8.58 -9.74
CA MET A 95 4.13 8.99 -8.48
C MET A 95 5.16 9.49 -7.45
N THR A 96 6.28 8.81 -7.32
CA THR A 96 7.31 9.17 -6.34
C THR A 96 8.17 10.37 -6.77
N LYS A 97 8.32 10.58 -8.09
CA LYS A 97 9.02 11.76 -8.64
C LYS A 97 8.09 12.94 -8.93
N GLY A 98 6.76 12.70 -8.94
CA GLY A 98 5.74 13.71 -9.25
C GLY A 98 5.44 14.70 -8.13
N SER A 99 5.94 14.45 -6.91
CA SER A 99 5.71 15.37 -5.77
C SER A 99 6.57 16.64 -5.87
N GLY A 100 7.74 16.55 -6.51
CA GLY A 100 8.65 17.69 -6.71
C GLY A 100 8.88 18.53 -5.45
N ASP A 101 9.38 19.75 -5.62
CA ASP A 101 9.59 20.70 -4.54
C ASP A 101 8.30 21.45 -4.13
N ALA A 102 7.17 21.14 -4.76
CA ALA A 102 5.91 21.84 -4.55
C ALA A 102 5.19 21.45 -3.24
N ARG A 103 5.61 20.35 -2.60
CA ARG A 103 4.99 19.82 -1.37
C ARG A 103 5.99 19.86 -0.21
N THR A 104 5.54 20.36 0.93
CA THR A 104 6.39 20.46 2.13
C THR A 104 6.58 19.12 2.81
N GLN A 105 5.59 18.22 2.75
CA GLN A 105 5.62 16.91 3.41
C GLN A 105 4.84 15.88 2.61
N PRO A 106 5.38 15.41 1.46
CA PRO A 106 4.74 14.34 0.72
C PRO A 106 4.83 13.01 1.46
N LEU A 107 3.78 12.17 1.36
CA LEU A 107 3.72 10.85 1.97
C LEU A 107 3.61 9.76 0.91
N PHE A 108 4.51 8.78 0.96
CA PHE A 108 4.46 7.56 0.15
C PHE A 108 4.23 6.37 1.08
N PHE A 109 3.07 5.75 0.97
CA PHE A 109 2.68 4.60 1.78
C PHE A 109 2.61 3.35 0.89
N LEU A 110 3.53 2.42 1.10
CA LEU A 110 3.68 1.22 0.30
C LEU A 110 3.23 0.01 1.13
N ILE A 111 2.26 -0.73 0.64
CA ILE A 111 1.75 -1.95 1.27
C ILE A 111 1.90 -3.09 0.28
N THR A 112 2.43 -4.21 0.74
CA THR A 112 2.60 -5.38 -0.12
C THR A 112 2.81 -6.65 0.69
N THR A 113 2.46 -7.76 0.10
CA THR A 113 2.98 -9.09 0.48
C THR A 113 4.28 -9.38 -0.27
N ALA A 114 4.92 -10.50 0.02
CA ALA A 114 6.12 -10.93 -0.68
C ALA A 114 5.82 -11.19 -2.16
N GLY A 115 6.68 -10.67 -3.03
CA GLY A 115 6.65 -10.96 -4.46
C GLY A 115 7.70 -12.00 -4.84
N THR A 116 7.54 -12.63 -5.99
CA THR A 116 8.46 -13.63 -6.53
C THR A 116 9.51 -13.04 -7.49
N ASP A 117 9.23 -11.87 -8.08
CA ASP A 117 10.13 -11.23 -9.04
C ASP A 117 11.19 -10.37 -8.34
N ARG A 118 12.44 -10.83 -8.40
CA ARG A 118 13.61 -10.12 -7.83
C ARG A 118 14.07 -8.90 -8.66
N ASN A 119 13.50 -8.68 -9.83
CA ASN A 119 13.77 -7.48 -10.65
C ASN A 119 12.68 -6.42 -10.51
N SER A 120 11.70 -6.65 -9.66
CA SER A 120 10.58 -5.71 -9.44
C SER A 120 10.96 -4.53 -8.55
N VAL A 121 10.22 -3.44 -8.68
CA VAL A 121 10.31 -2.29 -7.77
C VAL A 121 9.99 -2.70 -6.31
N CYS A 122 9.12 -3.67 -6.13
CA CYS A 122 8.79 -4.23 -4.81
C CYS A 122 10.03 -4.83 -4.14
N PHE A 123 10.79 -5.66 -4.86
CA PHE A 123 12.02 -6.24 -4.35
C PHE A 123 13.09 -5.17 -4.05
N GLU A 124 13.22 -4.16 -4.90
CA GLU A 124 14.13 -3.02 -4.65
C GLU A 124 13.78 -2.30 -3.33
N GLN A 125 12.48 -2.03 -3.08
CA GLN A 125 12.04 -1.41 -1.84
C GLN A 125 12.20 -2.34 -0.63
N HIS A 126 12.00 -3.63 -0.80
CA HIS A 126 12.23 -4.64 0.24
C HIS A 126 13.71 -4.70 0.64
N GLN A 127 14.64 -4.73 -0.32
CA GLN A 127 16.09 -4.69 -0.03
C GLN A 127 16.50 -3.40 0.68
N LYS A 128 15.96 -2.25 0.25
CA LYS A 128 16.16 -0.98 0.96
C LYS A 128 15.67 -1.05 2.40
N ALA A 129 14.50 -1.66 2.62
CA ALA A 129 13.91 -1.83 3.95
C ALA A 129 14.81 -2.69 4.86
N LEU A 130 15.30 -3.83 4.36
CA LEU A 130 16.23 -4.70 5.09
C LEU A 130 17.54 -3.98 5.42
N ASP A 131 18.14 -3.26 4.47
CA ASP A 131 19.37 -2.51 4.69
C ASP A 131 19.24 -1.47 5.81
N ILE A 132 18.06 -0.84 5.92
CA ILE A 132 17.79 0.13 6.99
C ILE A 132 17.56 -0.57 8.33
N ILE A 133 16.76 -1.64 8.37
CA ILE A 133 16.47 -2.41 9.59
C ILE A 133 17.76 -3.00 10.17
N GLU A 134 18.66 -3.50 9.33
CA GLU A 134 19.93 -4.09 9.73
C GLU A 134 21.05 -3.05 9.94
N GLY A 135 20.77 -1.77 9.77
CA GLY A 135 21.72 -0.68 10.01
C GLY A 135 22.80 -0.53 8.92
N ARG A 136 22.66 -1.22 7.77
CA ARG A 136 23.58 -1.05 6.62
C ARG A 136 23.35 0.28 5.88
N LYS A 137 22.16 0.86 6.00
CA LYS A 137 21.77 2.13 5.38
C LYS A 137 21.05 3.02 6.39
N ILE A 138 21.30 4.30 6.32
CA ILE A 138 20.58 5.32 7.11
C ILE A 138 19.76 6.17 6.16
N ASP A 139 18.45 6.16 6.35
CA ASP A 139 17.50 7.03 5.65
C ASP A 139 16.38 7.45 6.61
N PRO A 140 16.47 8.64 7.22
CA PRO A 140 15.49 9.10 8.21
C PRO A 140 14.11 9.40 7.60
N THR A 141 14.01 9.43 6.28
CA THR A 141 12.75 9.65 5.55
C THR A 141 12.02 8.37 5.17
N PHE A 142 12.65 7.20 5.41
CA PHE A 142 12.08 5.90 5.08
C PHE A 142 11.86 5.10 6.36
N TYR A 143 10.61 4.76 6.66
CA TYR A 143 10.22 3.97 7.82
C TYR A 143 9.77 2.56 7.39
N PRO A 144 10.67 1.55 7.48
CA PRO A 144 10.36 0.20 7.07
C PRO A 144 9.70 -0.59 8.21
N VAL A 145 8.68 -1.38 7.85
CA VAL A 145 8.09 -2.41 8.71
C VAL A 145 7.98 -3.70 7.90
N ILE A 146 8.58 -4.78 8.39
CA ILE A 146 8.53 -6.10 7.75
C ILE A 146 8.02 -7.12 8.76
N TYR A 147 6.98 -7.84 8.40
CA TYR A 147 6.51 -9.03 9.09
C TYR A 147 6.78 -10.23 8.18
N GLY A 148 7.56 -11.18 8.65
CA GLY A 148 7.93 -12.33 7.85
C GLY A 148 8.84 -13.27 8.61
N ALA A 149 8.98 -14.51 8.13
CA ALA A 149 10.00 -15.44 8.52
C ALA A 149 11.31 -15.14 7.75
N SER A 150 12.44 -15.48 8.34
CA SER A 150 13.75 -15.51 7.68
C SER A 150 14.07 -16.93 7.21
N ASP A 151 15.08 -17.06 6.35
CA ASP A 151 15.56 -18.37 5.88
C ASP A 151 16.06 -19.28 7.03
N GLU A 152 16.38 -18.69 8.20
CA GLU A 152 16.85 -19.41 9.39
C GLU A 152 15.70 -19.82 10.33
N ASP A 153 14.49 -19.29 10.14
CA ASP A 153 13.34 -19.58 10.99
C ASP A 153 12.75 -20.97 10.63
N ASP A 154 12.35 -21.71 11.66
CA ASP A 154 11.59 -22.95 11.47
C ASP A 154 10.13 -22.62 11.14
N TRP A 155 9.77 -22.73 9.87
CA TRP A 155 8.42 -22.45 9.38
C TRP A 155 7.33 -23.37 9.97
N SER A 156 7.72 -24.47 10.62
CA SER A 156 6.79 -25.35 11.33
C SER A 156 6.43 -24.86 12.74
N SER A 157 7.12 -23.84 13.25
CA SER A 157 6.90 -23.29 14.57
C SER A 157 5.77 -22.28 14.61
N GLU A 158 4.84 -22.40 15.55
CA GLU A 158 3.77 -21.43 15.76
C GLU A 158 4.30 -20.04 16.09
N ASP A 159 5.41 -19.90 16.78
CA ASP A 159 6.04 -18.61 17.07
C ASP A 159 6.43 -17.87 15.79
N VAL A 160 6.90 -18.60 14.77
CA VAL A 160 7.23 -18.04 13.46
C VAL A 160 5.95 -17.63 12.72
N TRP A 161 4.86 -18.36 12.86
CA TRP A 161 3.57 -17.97 12.27
C TRP A 161 3.06 -16.64 12.86
N TYR A 162 3.17 -16.45 14.19
CA TYR A 162 2.84 -15.17 14.83
C TYR A 162 3.80 -14.05 14.42
N LYS A 163 5.09 -14.33 14.27
CA LYS A 163 6.09 -13.38 13.78
C LYS A 163 5.74 -12.87 12.38
N ALA A 164 5.31 -13.77 11.49
CA ALA A 164 4.98 -13.44 10.09
C ALA A 164 3.58 -12.84 9.93
N ASN A 165 2.65 -13.11 10.87
CA ASN A 165 1.25 -12.71 10.79
C ASN A 165 0.82 -11.97 12.06
N PRO A 166 1.05 -10.65 12.15
CA PRO A 166 0.77 -9.88 13.37
C PRO A 166 -0.71 -9.83 13.75
N SER A 167 -1.62 -10.19 12.83
CA SER A 167 -3.06 -10.28 13.07
C SER A 167 -3.55 -11.69 13.40
N LEU A 168 -2.63 -12.66 13.54
CA LEU A 168 -2.95 -14.04 13.89
C LEU A 168 -3.57 -14.12 15.28
N GLY A 169 -4.69 -14.82 15.40
CA GLY A 169 -5.49 -14.88 16.62
C GLY A 169 -6.46 -13.72 16.80
N TYR A 170 -6.43 -12.70 15.94
CA TYR A 170 -7.38 -11.58 15.94
C TYR A 170 -8.28 -11.57 14.70
N THR A 171 -7.71 -11.41 13.51
CA THR A 171 -8.44 -11.39 12.24
C THR A 171 -8.17 -12.63 11.39
N ILE A 172 -7.05 -13.30 11.63
CA ILE A 172 -6.66 -14.57 11.00
C ILE A 172 -6.81 -15.67 12.06
N ASP A 173 -7.63 -16.68 11.76
CA ASP A 173 -7.78 -17.85 12.61
C ASP A 173 -6.53 -18.73 12.53
N ILE A 174 -6.02 -19.15 13.68
CA ILE A 174 -4.83 -20.01 13.75
C ILE A 174 -5.07 -21.35 13.07
N GLU A 175 -6.30 -21.89 13.12
CA GLU A 175 -6.64 -23.15 12.46
C GLU A 175 -6.43 -23.08 10.95
N LYS A 176 -6.59 -21.90 10.32
CA LYS A 176 -6.31 -21.72 8.88
C LYS A 176 -4.83 -21.89 8.57
N VAL A 177 -3.96 -21.34 9.42
CA VAL A 177 -2.50 -21.49 9.23
C VAL A 177 -2.07 -22.91 9.51
N GLN A 178 -2.60 -23.54 10.54
CA GLN A 178 -2.34 -24.96 10.84
C GLN A 178 -2.74 -25.87 9.68
N ASN A 179 -3.92 -25.67 9.10
CA ASN A 179 -4.38 -26.45 7.95
C ASN A 179 -3.50 -26.23 6.71
N ALA A 180 -3.08 -24.98 6.45
CA ALA A 180 -2.14 -24.67 5.37
C ALA A 180 -0.79 -25.35 5.59
N TYR A 181 -0.26 -25.32 6.82
CA TYR A 181 0.97 -26.04 7.19
C TYR A 181 0.87 -27.55 6.96
N ILE A 182 -0.25 -28.18 7.38
CA ILE A 182 -0.46 -29.63 7.17
C ILE A 182 -0.50 -29.93 5.67
N SER A 183 -1.23 -29.14 4.89
CA SER A 183 -1.31 -29.30 3.44
C SER A 183 0.06 -29.17 2.77
N ALA A 184 0.84 -28.14 3.11
CA ALA A 184 2.17 -27.92 2.57
C ALA A 184 3.15 -29.06 2.90
N LYS A 185 3.07 -29.59 4.13
CA LYS A 185 3.91 -30.72 4.55
C LYS A 185 3.65 -32.00 3.74
N GLU A 186 2.40 -32.18 3.28
CA GLU A 186 2.01 -33.33 2.46
C GLU A 186 2.25 -33.09 0.95
N ASN A 187 2.45 -31.87 0.53
CA ASN A 187 2.57 -31.49 -0.87
C ASN A 187 3.77 -30.55 -1.08
N ALA A 188 4.89 -31.11 -1.55
CA ALA A 188 6.14 -30.38 -1.79
C ALA A 188 6.01 -29.20 -2.80
N ALA A 189 4.89 -29.05 -3.50
CA ALA A 189 4.62 -27.89 -4.35
C ALA A 189 4.04 -26.69 -3.59
N GLU A 190 3.59 -26.90 -2.34
CA GLU A 190 3.03 -25.87 -1.46
C GLU A 190 4.03 -25.42 -0.37
N GLU A 191 5.17 -26.13 -0.24
CA GLU A 191 6.28 -25.79 0.63
C GLU A 191 7.11 -24.60 0.05
#